data_143fddf3ddfb19565b3f45e220544102
#
_entry.id   143fddf3ddfb19565b3f45e220544102
#
_cell.length_a   1.000
_cell.length_b   1.000
_cell.length_c   1.000
_cell.angle_alpha   90.00
_cell.angle_beta   90.00
_cell.angle_gamma   90.00
#
_symmetry.space_group_name_H-M   'P 1'
#
loop_
_entity.id
_entity.type
_entity.pdbx_description
1 polymer ?
#
loop_
_entity_poly.entity_id
_entity_poly.type
_entity_poly.pdbx_seq_one_letter_code
_entity_poly.pdbx_strand_id
1 'polypeptide(L)'
;MTTKPQGLDHSGAHGAEPTGSVVIFTDITEEALEPLAAAAKAQVMTEAMGALVVFDGIVRNHDHGSAVRGLSYSAHPQAKEYIARVVQSVADELEGVRLWAVHRVGSCNSAERGRTCLLCTSADSA
;
A
#
# COMPACT_ATOMS: atom_id res chain seq x y z
N MET A 1 -9.68 8.10 25.89
CA MET A 1 -9.45 7.61 26.32
C MET A 1 -9.37 7.29 26.79
N THR A 2 -9.25 6.97 26.35
CA THR A 2 -8.99 6.34 26.73
C THR A 2 -8.84 5.67 27.21
N THR A 3 -8.84 5.37 27.08
CA THR A 3 -8.56 4.49 27.52
C THR A 3 -8.16 3.89 27.96
N LYS A 4 -8.10 3.77 28.00
CA LYS A 4 -7.55 2.93 28.42
C LYS A 4 -7.74 2.45 28.73
N PRO A 5 -7.80 2.23 28.79
CA PRO A 5 -7.72 1.37 29.12
C PRO A 5 -7.76 0.85 29.34
N GLN A 6 -7.93 0.77 29.22
CA GLN A 6 -7.78 -0.14 29.50
C GLN A 6 -7.56 -0.80 29.36
N GLY A 7 -7.60 -0.67 29.38
CA GLY A 7 -7.20 -1.57 29.29
C GLY A 7 -6.92 -2.09 28.90
N LEU A 8 -6.90 -2.01 28.63
CA LEU A 8 -6.30 -2.83 28.42
C LEU A 8 -5.85 -3.55 28.67
N ASP A 9 -5.85 -3.93 28.89
CA ASP A 9 -5.23 -4.65 29.19
C ASP A 9 -4.71 -5.34 28.70
N HIS A 10 -4.54 -5.51 28.51
CA HIS A 10 -4.14 -6.38 28.07
C HIS A 10 -3.82 -7.39 28.50
N SER A 11 -4.12 -7.68 28.68
CA SER A 11 -3.79 -8.62 29.02
C SER A 11 -3.70 -9.60 28.59
N GLY A 12 -3.76 -9.86 28.68
CA GLY A 12 -3.67 -10.81 28.46
C GLY A 12 -3.50 -11.46 27.56
N ALA A 13 -3.91 -11.91 27.57
CA ALA A 13 -3.60 -12.61 26.73
C ALA A 13 -3.22 -12.06 25.64
N HIS A 14 -2.99 -11.34 25.74
CA HIS A 14 -2.55 -11.01 24.79
C HIS A 14 -1.74 -11.43 24.36
N GLY A 15 -1.56 -11.80 24.86
CA GLY A 15 -0.54 -12.20 24.48
C GLY A 15 -0.39 -12.81 23.25
N ALA A 16 -0.99 -13.60 23.01
CA ALA A 16 -0.84 -14.29 21.79
C ALA A 16 -1.37 -13.54 20.63
N GLU A 17 -1.90 -12.37 20.87
CA GLU A 17 -2.38 -11.62 19.78
C GLU A 17 -1.25 -11.15 18.92
N PRO A 18 -1.27 -11.46 17.67
CA PRO A 18 -0.27 -10.90 16.81
C PRO A 18 -0.50 -9.40 16.78
N THR A 19 0.48 -8.69 17.30
CA THR A 19 0.50 -7.27 17.12
C THR A 19 1.17 -6.93 15.81
N GLY A 20 1.43 -7.95 15.02
CA GLY A 20 2.13 -7.77 13.78
C GLY A 20 1.34 -7.02 12.75
N SER A 21 2.01 -6.64 11.71
CA SER A 21 1.41 -5.95 10.59
C SER A 21 0.64 -6.93 9.69
N VAL A 22 -0.30 -6.39 8.93
CA VAL A 22 -1.15 -7.18 8.06
C VAL A 22 -1.02 -6.69 6.63
N VAL A 23 -0.81 -7.59 5.70
CA VAL A 23 -0.87 -7.27 4.28
C VAL A 23 -2.31 -7.47 3.84
N ILE A 24 -2.96 -6.37 3.44
CA ILE A 24 -4.35 -6.38 3.04
C ILE A 24 -4.49 -6.88 1.60
N PHE A 25 -3.62 -6.40 0.71
CA PHE A 25 -3.74 -6.74 -0.69
C PHE A 25 -2.46 -6.37 -1.42
N THR A 26 -2.06 -7.20 -2.36
CA THR A 26 -0.99 -6.88 -3.30
C THR A 26 -1.38 -7.39 -4.67
N ASP A 27 -0.98 -6.67 -5.72
CA ASP A 27 -1.24 -7.12 -7.08
C ASP A 27 -0.34 -6.41 -8.08
N ILE A 28 -0.25 -7.01 -9.26
CA ILE A 28 0.30 -6.40 -10.45
C ILE A 28 -0.83 -6.43 -11.47
N THR A 29 -1.21 -5.30 -12.03
CA THR A 29 -2.39 -5.23 -12.88
C THR A 29 -2.15 -4.36 -14.10
N GLU A 30 -2.91 -4.60 -15.17
CA GLU A 30 -2.91 -3.71 -16.33
C GLU A 30 -4.01 -2.66 -16.23
N GLU A 31 -4.85 -2.76 -15.21
CA GLU A 31 -5.97 -1.85 -15.05
C GLU A 31 -5.54 -0.54 -14.44
N ALA A 32 -6.30 0.50 -14.70
CA ALA A 32 -6.06 1.81 -14.11
C ALA A 32 -6.15 1.72 -12.59
N LEU A 33 -5.26 2.43 -11.90
CA LEU A 33 -5.22 2.41 -10.44
C LEU A 33 -6.10 3.48 -9.81
N GLU A 34 -6.49 4.50 -10.58
CA GLU A 34 -7.28 5.61 -10.07
C GLU A 34 -8.55 5.17 -9.34
N PRO A 35 -9.33 4.24 -9.92
CA PRO A 35 -10.56 3.81 -9.23
C PRO A 35 -10.30 3.03 -7.95
N LEU A 36 -9.07 2.55 -7.74
CA LEU A 36 -8.76 1.73 -6.59
C LEU A 36 -8.36 2.54 -5.36
N ALA A 37 -8.04 3.82 -5.56
CA ALA A 37 -7.44 4.62 -4.48
C ALA A 37 -8.34 4.74 -3.26
N ALA A 38 -9.62 5.04 -3.47
CA ALA A 38 -10.54 5.21 -2.34
C ALA A 38 -10.74 3.89 -1.60
N ALA A 39 -10.88 2.80 -2.34
CA ALA A 39 -11.05 1.50 -1.74
C ALA A 39 -9.82 1.07 -0.95
N ALA A 40 -8.62 1.36 -1.50
CA ALA A 40 -7.38 1.02 -0.83
C ALA A 40 -7.27 1.73 0.52
N LYS A 41 -7.58 3.04 0.54
CA LYS A 41 -7.55 3.80 1.78
C LYS A 41 -8.53 3.24 2.80
N ALA A 42 -9.75 2.92 2.35
CA ALA A 42 -10.76 2.37 3.24
C ALA A 42 -10.36 1.00 3.80
N GLN A 43 -9.71 0.19 2.98
CA GLN A 43 -9.32 -1.15 3.40
C GLN A 43 -8.20 -1.16 4.43
N VAL A 44 -7.28 -0.21 4.37
CA VAL A 44 -6.19 -0.17 5.35
C VAL A 44 -6.59 0.51 6.64
N MET A 45 -7.60 1.39 6.62
CA MET A 45 -7.99 2.12 7.82
C MET A 45 -8.92 1.30 8.69
N THR A 46 -8.72 1.43 9.99
CA THR A 46 -9.63 0.92 11.01
C THR A 46 -9.74 1.99 12.08
N GLU A 47 -10.65 1.79 13.03
CA GLU A 47 -10.81 2.74 14.11
C GLU A 47 -9.57 2.82 15.00
N ALA A 48 -8.71 1.82 14.95
CA ALA A 48 -7.49 1.80 15.76
C ALA A 48 -6.31 2.50 15.07
N MET A 49 -6.45 2.85 13.80
CA MET A 49 -5.33 3.42 13.05
C MET A 49 -5.33 4.93 13.18
N GLY A 50 -4.21 5.49 13.60
CA GLY A 50 -4.06 6.93 13.78
C GLY A 50 -3.37 7.64 12.63
N ALA A 51 -2.84 6.90 11.64
CA ALA A 51 -2.11 7.52 10.54
C ALA A 51 -2.40 6.78 9.24
N LEU A 52 -2.43 7.54 8.16
CA LEU A 52 -2.59 7.00 6.81
C LEU A 52 -1.56 7.63 5.91
N VAL A 53 -0.78 6.83 5.21
CA VAL A 53 0.20 7.29 4.25
C VAL A 53 -0.16 6.70 2.89
N VAL A 54 -0.15 7.56 1.87
CA VAL A 54 -0.42 7.13 0.51
C VAL A 54 0.77 7.52 -0.34
N PHE A 55 1.30 6.57 -1.07
CA PHE A 55 2.35 6.81 -2.06
C PHE A 55 1.76 6.55 -3.44
N ASP A 56 1.84 7.57 -4.30
CA ASP A 56 1.42 7.47 -5.69
C ASP A 56 2.63 7.62 -6.59
N GLY A 57 2.84 6.64 -7.47
CA GLY A 57 3.78 6.82 -8.56
C GLY A 57 2.99 7.36 -9.76
N ILE A 58 3.42 8.48 -10.31
CA ILE A 58 2.70 9.17 -11.38
C ILE A 58 3.61 9.29 -12.60
N VAL A 59 3.04 9.06 -13.78
CA VAL A 59 3.78 9.27 -15.02
C VAL A 59 3.99 10.76 -15.22
N ARG A 60 5.24 11.18 -15.28
CA ARG A 60 5.56 12.57 -15.54
C ARG A 60 5.78 12.76 -17.05
N ASN A 61 5.69 14.00 -17.50
CA ASN A 61 5.75 14.31 -18.93
C ASN A 61 7.18 14.65 -19.42
N HIS A 62 8.17 14.46 -18.59
CA HIS A 62 9.55 14.73 -18.99
C HIS A 62 10.51 13.77 -18.29
N ASP A 63 11.64 13.53 -18.94
CA ASP A 63 12.70 12.72 -18.36
C ASP A 63 14.01 13.21 -18.96
N HIS A 64 14.94 13.63 -18.11
CA HIS A 64 16.24 14.16 -18.52
C HIS A 64 16.12 15.23 -19.62
N GLY A 65 15.12 16.11 -19.49
CA GLY A 65 14.91 17.19 -20.45
C GLY A 65 14.11 16.78 -21.68
N SER A 66 13.75 15.53 -21.83
CA SER A 66 12.97 15.06 -22.97
C SER A 66 11.51 14.95 -22.62
N ALA A 67 10.63 15.23 -23.59
CA ALA A 67 9.20 15.07 -23.41
C ALA A 67 8.86 13.58 -23.35
N VAL A 68 7.94 13.23 -22.46
CA VAL A 68 7.48 11.86 -22.30
C VAL A 68 5.96 11.84 -22.49
N ARG A 69 5.47 11.04 -23.42
CA ARG A 69 4.04 10.90 -23.66
C ARG A 69 3.43 9.84 -22.75
N GLY A 70 4.23 8.88 -22.35
CA GLY A 70 3.78 7.82 -21.50
C GLY A 70 4.89 6.82 -21.26
N LEU A 71 4.58 5.83 -20.46
CA LEU A 71 5.49 4.75 -20.14
C LEU A 71 4.77 3.43 -20.38
N SER A 72 5.55 2.43 -20.71
CA SER A 72 5.03 1.08 -20.80
C SER A 72 5.89 0.19 -19.93
N TYR A 73 5.24 -0.54 -19.05
CA TYR A 73 5.91 -1.47 -18.15
C TYR A 73 5.61 -2.89 -18.53
N SER A 74 6.61 -3.74 -18.52
CA SER A 74 6.38 -5.16 -18.58
C SER A 74 6.74 -5.75 -17.23
N ALA A 75 6.11 -6.85 -16.89
CA ALA A 75 6.34 -7.49 -15.62
C ALA A 75 6.94 -8.87 -15.84
N HIS A 76 7.84 -9.24 -14.96
CA HIS A 76 8.33 -10.61 -14.89
C HIS A 76 7.13 -11.54 -14.63
N PRO A 77 7.11 -12.76 -15.20
CA PRO A 77 5.98 -13.66 -14.97
C PRO A 77 5.65 -13.92 -13.50
N GLN A 78 6.64 -13.79 -12.62
CA GLN A 78 6.44 -14.01 -11.19
C GLN A 78 6.32 -12.71 -10.41
N ALA A 79 6.02 -11.59 -11.07
CA ALA A 79 5.96 -10.29 -10.41
C ALA A 79 4.93 -10.26 -9.30
N LYS A 80 3.78 -10.91 -9.48
CA LYS A 80 2.76 -10.95 -8.42
C LYS A 80 3.27 -11.63 -7.16
N GLU A 81 4.05 -12.69 -7.33
CA GLU A 81 4.64 -13.38 -6.18
C GLU A 81 5.70 -12.51 -5.52
N TYR A 82 6.48 -11.79 -6.31
CA TYR A 82 7.54 -10.93 -5.77
C TYR A 82 6.97 -9.78 -4.96
N ILE A 83 5.95 -9.09 -5.48
CA ILE A 83 5.37 -7.97 -4.72
C ILE A 83 4.74 -8.46 -3.43
N ALA A 84 4.07 -9.60 -3.48
CA ALA A 84 3.48 -10.17 -2.27
C ALA A 84 4.56 -10.52 -1.24
N ARG A 85 5.66 -11.10 -1.69
CA ARG A 85 6.75 -11.49 -0.80
C ARG A 85 7.46 -10.29 -0.21
N VAL A 86 7.71 -9.28 -1.04
CA VAL A 86 8.39 -8.07 -0.56
C VAL A 86 7.53 -7.34 0.46
N VAL A 87 6.25 -7.18 0.16
CA VAL A 87 5.35 -6.48 1.09
C VAL A 87 5.20 -7.26 2.38
N GLN A 88 5.14 -8.60 2.30
CA GLN A 88 5.08 -9.42 3.49
C GLN A 88 6.35 -9.28 4.33
N SER A 89 7.52 -9.22 3.69
CA SER A 89 8.76 -9.06 4.44
C SER A 89 8.82 -7.70 5.13
N VAL A 90 8.26 -6.66 4.53
CA VAL A 90 8.17 -5.36 5.19
C VAL A 90 7.22 -5.45 6.38
N ALA A 91 6.07 -6.10 6.19
CA ALA A 91 5.11 -6.28 7.28
C ALA A 91 5.72 -7.02 8.45
N ASP A 92 6.57 -8.00 8.15
CA ASP A 92 7.21 -8.80 9.21
C ASP A 92 8.18 -7.97 10.06
N GLU A 93 8.69 -6.88 9.51
CA GLU A 93 9.63 -6.01 10.22
C GLU A 93 8.97 -4.86 10.96
N LEU A 94 7.68 -4.66 10.75
CA LEU A 94 6.95 -3.54 11.34
C LEU A 94 5.88 -4.06 12.29
N GLU A 95 5.39 -3.18 13.15
CA GLU A 95 4.31 -3.51 14.07
C GLU A 95 3.16 -2.54 13.86
N GLY A 96 1.96 -3.07 13.92
CA GLY A 96 0.77 -2.24 13.90
C GLY A 96 0.48 -1.55 12.58
N VAL A 97 0.91 -2.12 11.48
CA VAL A 97 0.77 -1.51 10.16
C VAL A 97 -0.10 -2.38 9.27
N ARG A 98 -0.92 -1.74 8.46
CA ARG A 98 -1.75 -2.42 7.45
C ARG A 98 -1.31 -1.91 6.10
N LEU A 99 -1.02 -2.83 5.18
CA LEU A 99 -0.36 -2.51 3.92
C LEU A 99 -1.20 -2.95 2.72
N TRP A 100 -1.27 -2.07 1.73
CA TRP A 100 -1.95 -2.31 0.46
C TRP A 100 -1.02 -1.79 -0.64
N ALA A 101 -0.68 -2.63 -1.61
CA ALA A 101 0.29 -2.23 -2.63
C ALA A 101 -0.05 -2.86 -3.97
N VAL A 102 -0.14 -2.04 -5.01
CA VAL A 102 -0.40 -2.51 -6.38
C VAL A 102 0.48 -1.73 -7.34
N HIS A 103 1.03 -2.42 -8.31
CA HIS A 103 1.80 -1.81 -9.39
C HIS A 103 1.08 -2.08 -10.71
N ARG A 104 1.02 -1.05 -11.56
CA ARG A 104 0.41 -1.18 -12.87
C ARG A 104 1.48 -1.51 -13.90
N VAL A 105 1.14 -2.39 -14.83
CA VAL A 105 1.96 -2.69 -15.99
C VAL A 105 1.17 -2.33 -17.25
N GLY A 106 1.82 -2.41 -18.40
CA GLY A 106 1.21 -1.95 -19.63
C GLY A 106 1.47 -0.48 -19.85
N SER A 107 0.61 0.19 -20.59
CA SER A 107 0.82 1.58 -20.98
C SER A 107 0.16 2.55 -20.02
N CYS A 108 0.90 3.58 -19.64
CA CYS A 108 0.42 4.66 -18.81
C CYS A 108 0.69 5.97 -19.52
N ASN A 109 -0.31 6.84 -19.61
CA ASN A 109 -0.28 8.06 -20.38
C ASN A 109 0.09 9.25 -19.49
N SER A 110 1.11 10.03 -19.90
CA SER A 110 1.55 11.18 -19.10
C SER A 110 0.53 12.31 -19.11
N ALA A 111 -0.22 12.46 -20.21
CA ALA A 111 -1.22 13.52 -20.29
C ALA A 111 -2.35 13.33 -19.28
N GLU A 112 -2.66 12.09 -18.96
CA GLU A 112 -3.69 11.76 -17.97
C GLU A 112 -3.11 11.60 -16.57
N ARG A 113 -1.80 11.79 -16.42
CA ARG A 113 -1.10 11.63 -15.17
C ARG A 113 -1.40 10.27 -14.53
N GLY A 114 -1.30 9.25 -15.37
CA GLY A 114 -1.61 7.89 -14.95
C GLY A 114 -0.75 7.44 -13.78
N ARG A 115 -1.36 6.72 -12.86
CA ARG A 115 -0.64 6.14 -11.73
C ARG A 115 0.07 4.87 -12.16
N THR A 116 1.33 4.74 -11.78
CA THR A 116 2.11 3.53 -12.05
C THR A 116 2.13 2.63 -10.83
N CYS A 117 2.00 3.20 -9.65
CA CYS A 117 1.88 2.39 -8.44
C CYS A 117 1.07 3.12 -7.40
N LEU A 118 0.49 2.36 -6.51
CA LEU A 118 -0.29 2.89 -5.41
C LEU A 118 0.01 2.05 -4.19
N LEU A 119 0.46 2.72 -3.14
CA LEU A 119 0.74 2.08 -1.87
C LEU A 119 -0.02 2.84 -0.80
N CYS A 120 -0.84 2.14 -0.03
CA CYS A 120 -1.54 2.72 1.09
C CYS A 120 -1.12 2.00 2.35
N THR A 121 -0.78 2.76 3.36
CA THR A 121 -0.30 2.21 4.62
C THR A 121 -0.96 2.96 5.76
N SER A 122 -1.55 2.24 6.68
CA SER A 122 -2.04 2.83 7.92
C SER A 122 -1.21 2.30 9.07
N ALA A 123 -1.16 3.05 10.12
CA ALA A 123 -0.37 2.68 11.28
C ALA A 123 -1.12 3.03 12.55
N ASP A 124 -0.92 2.20 13.54
CA ASP A 124 -1.35 2.49 14.89
C ASP A 124 -0.33 3.46 15.44
N SER A 125 -0.70 4.72 15.51
CA SER A 125 0.22 5.73 16.02
C SER A 125 0.03 5.83 17.51
N ALA A 126 0.66 4.98 18.17
CA ALA A 126 0.59 5.00 19.63
C ALA A 126 1.18 6.28 20.20
#